data_4bd0bb051c5403a06e589896b961054f
#
_entry.id   4bd0bb051c5403a06e589896b961054f
#
_cell.length_a   1.000
_cell.length_b   1.000
_cell.length_c   1.000
_cell.angle_alpha   90.00
_cell.angle_beta   90.00
_cell.angle_gamma   90.00
#
_symmetry.space_group_name_H-M   'P 1'
#
loop_
_entity.id
_entity.type
_entity.pdbx_description
1 polymer ?
#
loop_
_entity_poly.entity_id
_entity_poly.type
_entity_poly.pdbx_seq_one_letter_code
_entity_poly.pdbx_strand_id
1 'polypeptide(L)'
;MPDVLAIVSKAVFEKAAPAAKLGAVLPMRVYRSASKHLEKLTAGGRLFLVTVRPTGEALWLVAVLENPQFDGEEWRSEKNKRPLTDISALKDRIRFESGKGIQAAKGALGMSLQTPRVLTAADADLILAAAPAAAPKAPRPPRPPGPANVAKHHAQAPLPCLCRGCLADAPESVVVDETTYVRAKVEVNERCLWFWLPADVQDQLADIQQTLQERVAARFKPWVKGKGRKAAASAGEDDDCDDE
;
A
#
# COMPACT_ATOMS: atom_id res chain seq x y z
N MET A 1 -25.54 -0.69 -17.17
CA MET A 1 -24.45 -1.47 -16.57
C MET A 1 -24.89 -1.85 -15.17
N PRO A 2 -24.68 -3.07 -14.72
CA PRO A 2 -25.12 -3.50 -13.39
C PRO A 2 -24.23 -2.90 -12.30
N ASP A 3 -24.88 -2.42 -11.25
CA ASP A 3 -24.24 -1.94 -10.05
C ASP A 3 -24.54 -2.90 -8.91
N VAL A 4 -23.53 -3.44 -8.25
CA VAL A 4 -23.69 -4.45 -7.21
C VAL A 4 -23.15 -3.95 -5.89
N LEU A 5 -23.92 -4.15 -4.81
CA LEU A 5 -23.50 -3.87 -3.46
C LEU A 5 -23.08 -5.17 -2.78
N ALA A 6 -21.89 -5.19 -2.19
CA ALA A 6 -21.34 -6.33 -1.46
C ALA A 6 -20.71 -5.89 -0.13
N ILE A 7 -20.75 -6.77 0.86
CA ILE A 7 -20.18 -6.49 2.17
C ILE A 7 -18.74 -6.95 2.28
N VAL A 8 -17.92 -6.12 2.89
CA VAL A 8 -16.60 -6.49 3.42
C VAL A 8 -16.76 -6.75 4.91
N SER A 9 -16.39 -7.95 5.37
CA SER A 9 -16.51 -8.27 6.78
C SER A 9 -15.67 -7.31 7.65
N LYS A 10 -16.14 -7.06 8.88
CA LYS A 10 -15.43 -6.22 9.85
C LYS A 10 -13.97 -6.66 10.00
N ALA A 11 -13.71 -7.96 10.13
CA ALA A 11 -12.37 -8.49 10.33
C ALA A 11 -11.44 -8.19 9.13
N VAL A 12 -11.95 -8.32 7.90
CA VAL A 12 -11.20 -8.00 6.68
C VAL A 12 -10.93 -6.50 6.59
N PHE A 13 -11.94 -5.68 6.89
CA PHE A 13 -11.81 -4.22 6.87
C PHE A 13 -10.77 -3.74 7.90
N GLU A 14 -10.85 -4.20 9.16
CA GLU A 14 -9.94 -3.79 10.23
C GLU A 14 -8.50 -4.27 9.98
N LYS A 15 -8.32 -5.44 9.36
CA LYS A 15 -7.01 -5.92 8.95
C LYS A 15 -6.42 -5.08 7.80
N ALA A 16 -7.25 -4.67 6.85
CA ALA A 16 -6.80 -3.89 5.69
C ALA A 16 -6.56 -2.42 6.02
N ALA A 17 -7.30 -1.86 6.96
CA ALA A 17 -7.29 -0.44 7.27
C ALA A 17 -7.57 -0.15 8.76
N PRO A 18 -6.71 -0.57 9.71
CA PRO A 18 -6.96 -0.52 11.14
C PRO A 18 -7.18 0.91 11.69
N ALA A 19 -6.56 1.89 11.06
CA ALA A 19 -6.62 3.31 11.46
C ALA A 19 -7.40 4.19 10.46
N ALA A 20 -8.23 3.58 9.61
CA ALA A 20 -8.96 4.34 8.60
C ALA A 20 -9.97 5.29 9.24
N LYS A 21 -9.92 6.54 8.81
CA LYS A 21 -10.86 7.61 9.20
C LYS A 21 -11.80 7.91 8.04
N LEU A 22 -13.02 8.36 8.34
CA LEU A 22 -13.95 8.87 7.34
C LEU A 22 -13.25 9.95 6.50
N GLY A 23 -13.52 9.97 5.20
CA GLY A 23 -12.86 10.83 4.22
C GLY A 23 -11.55 10.29 3.64
N ALA A 24 -10.95 9.26 4.23
CA ALA A 24 -9.74 8.65 3.67
C ALA A 24 -10.07 7.78 2.45
N VAL A 25 -9.27 7.88 1.39
CA VAL A 25 -9.38 6.99 0.23
C VAL A 25 -8.54 5.76 0.46
N LEU A 26 -9.20 4.61 0.58
CA LEU A 26 -8.52 3.32 0.76
C LEU A 26 -8.05 2.79 -0.60
N PRO A 27 -6.80 2.31 -0.74
CA PRO A 27 -6.25 1.85 -2.01
C PRO A 27 -6.73 0.43 -2.37
N MET A 28 -8.03 0.16 -2.18
CA MET A 28 -8.61 -1.15 -2.51
C MET A 28 -8.72 -1.31 -4.02
N ARG A 29 -8.34 -2.49 -4.52
CA ARG A 29 -8.42 -2.89 -5.93
C ARG A 29 -9.05 -4.25 -6.11
N VAL A 30 -9.23 -4.98 -5.01
CA VAL A 30 -9.55 -6.40 -5.05
C VAL A 30 -10.66 -6.73 -4.08
N TYR A 31 -11.58 -7.58 -4.54
CA TYR A 31 -12.61 -8.17 -3.69
C TYR A 31 -12.69 -9.68 -3.95
N ARG A 32 -12.50 -10.48 -2.90
CA ARG A 32 -12.58 -11.93 -2.97
C ARG A 32 -13.97 -12.42 -2.65
N SER A 33 -14.61 -13.02 -3.64
CA SER A 33 -15.91 -13.67 -3.46
C SER A 33 -16.21 -14.55 -4.66
N ALA A 34 -16.63 -15.78 -4.40
CA ALA A 34 -17.13 -16.72 -5.41
C ALA A 34 -18.66 -16.65 -5.58
N SER A 35 -19.29 -15.57 -5.12
CA SER A 35 -20.74 -15.43 -5.19
C SER A 35 -21.22 -15.28 -6.65
N LYS A 36 -22.12 -16.16 -7.08
CA LYS A 36 -22.78 -16.08 -8.41
C LYS A 36 -23.51 -14.75 -8.66
N HIS A 37 -23.89 -14.05 -7.59
CA HIS A 37 -24.54 -12.73 -7.72
C HIS A 37 -23.62 -11.66 -8.30
N LEU A 38 -22.30 -11.89 -8.32
CA LEU A 38 -21.31 -11.00 -8.92
C LEU A 38 -21.11 -11.26 -10.42
N GLU A 39 -21.55 -12.39 -10.97
CA GLU A 39 -21.39 -12.71 -12.39
C GLU A 39 -21.95 -11.65 -13.33
N LYS A 40 -22.97 -10.91 -12.89
CA LYS A 40 -23.52 -9.77 -13.64
C LYS A 40 -22.47 -8.70 -13.94
N LEU A 41 -21.42 -8.57 -13.13
CA LEU A 41 -20.33 -7.62 -13.32
C LEU A 41 -19.40 -7.98 -14.48
N THR A 42 -19.45 -9.20 -15.01
CA THR A 42 -18.64 -9.60 -16.18
C THR A 42 -18.97 -8.79 -17.43
N ALA A 43 -20.20 -8.24 -17.51
CA ALA A 43 -20.63 -7.31 -18.56
C ALA A 43 -20.22 -5.86 -18.32
N GLY A 44 -19.36 -5.61 -17.33
CA GLY A 44 -19.00 -4.28 -16.85
C GLY A 44 -19.93 -3.82 -15.72
N GLY A 45 -19.62 -2.68 -15.11
CA GLY A 45 -20.42 -2.11 -14.02
C GLY A 45 -19.57 -1.70 -12.82
N ARG A 46 -20.21 -1.49 -11.69
CA ARG A 46 -19.55 -1.02 -10.47
C ARG A 46 -19.85 -1.95 -9.30
N LEU A 47 -18.81 -2.26 -8.50
CA LEU A 47 -18.95 -3.01 -7.27
C LEU A 47 -18.78 -2.07 -6.07
N PHE A 48 -19.85 -1.84 -5.36
CA PHE A 48 -19.92 -1.02 -4.15
C PHE A 48 -19.59 -1.89 -2.94
N LEU A 49 -18.45 -1.66 -2.31
CA LEU A 49 -18.02 -2.37 -1.13
C LEU A 49 -18.41 -1.61 0.13
N VAL A 50 -19.19 -2.24 0.99
CA VAL A 50 -19.63 -1.64 2.24
C VAL A 50 -19.20 -2.48 3.44
N THR A 51 -19.08 -1.85 4.60
CA THR A 51 -18.86 -2.55 5.88
C THR A 51 -19.83 -2.03 6.93
N VAL A 52 -20.18 -2.88 7.88
CA VAL A 52 -21.03 -2.50 9.01
C VAL A 52 -20.16 -2.31 10.24
N ARG A 53 -20.21 -1.13 10.84
CA ARG A 53 -19.50 -0.83 12.08
C ARG A 53 -20.35 -1.19 13.27
N PRO A 54 -19.78 -1.82 14.33
CA PRO A 54 -20.56 -2.29 15.47
C PRO A 54 -21.17 -1.15 16.27
N THR A 55 -20.51 -0.01 16.32
CA THR A 55 -21.04 1.16 17.05
C THR A 55 -22.19 1.76 16.25
N GLY A 56 -23.43 1.56 16.73
CA GLY A 56 -24.65 2.09 16.12
C GLY A 56 -25.04 1.44 14.79
N GLU A 57 -24.47 0.30 14.41
CA GLU A 57 -24.68 -0.36 13.12
C GLU A 57 -24.52 0.60 11.94
N ALA A 58 -23.50 1.45 11.99
CA ALA A 58 -23.24 2.38 10.91
C ALA A 58 -22.82 1.63 9.63
N LEU A 59 -23.41 2.01 8.52
CA LEU A 59 -23.10 1.47 7.19
C LEU A 59 -22.11 2.40 6.50
N TRP A 60 -20.88 1.91 6.27
CA TRP A 60 -19.85 2.68 5.62
C TRP A 60 -19.55 2.15 4.21
N LEU A 61 -19.52 3.05 3.23
CA LEU A 61 -18.96 2.77 1.93
C LEU A 61 -17.42 2.75 2.04
N VAL A 62 -16.84 1.61 1.71
CA VAL A 62 -15.39 1.37 1.83
C VAL A 62 -14.67 1.68 0.52
N ALA A 63 -15.23 1.24 -0.60
CA ALA A 63 -14.66 1.41 -1.93
C ALA A 63 -15.74 1.25 -3.01
N VAL A 64 -15.45 1.80 -4.19
CA VAL A 64 -16.19 1.50 -5.42
C VAL A 64 -15.16 0.99 -6.43
N LEU A 65 -15.32 -0.24 -6.86
CA LEU A 65 -14.51 -0.86 -7.90
C LEU A 65 -15.22 -0.66 -9.24
N GLU A 66 -14.61 0.10 -10.13
CA GLU A 66 -15.15 0.39 -11.46
C GLU A 66 -14.69 -0.68 -12.46
N ASN A 67 -15.64 -1.24 -13.21
CA ASN A 67 -15.41 -2.30 -14.20
C ASN A 67 -14.52 -3.45 -13.68
N PRO A 68 -14.88 -4.07 -12.54
CA PRO A 68 -14.05 -5.13 -11.98
C PRO A 68 -14.05 -6.34 -12.90
N GLN A 69 -12.88 -6.95 -13.08
CA GLN A 69 -12.68 -8.18 -13.84
C GLN A 69 -12.42 -9.34 -12.88
N PHE A 70 -13.00 -10.50 -13.18
CA PHE A 70 -12.81 -11.71 -12.40
C PHE A 70 -11.65 -12.53 -12.96
N ASP A 71 -10.65 -12.84 -12.13
CA ASP A 71 -9.46 -13.60 -12.53
C ASP A 71 -9.50 -15.09 -12.15
N GLY A 72 -10.66 -15.58 -11.69
CA GLY A 72 -10.86 -16.94 -11.21
C GLY A 72 -10.87 -17.08 -9.68
N GLU A 73 -10.29 -16.15 -8.95
CA GLU A 73 -10.29 -16.12 -7.48
C GLU A 73 -10.89 -14.84 -6.90
N GLU A 74 -10.63 -13.71 -7.57
CA GLU A 74 -11.00 -12.41 -7.04
C GLU A 74 -11.41 -11.44 -8.15
N TRP A 75 -12.20 -10.45 -7.76
CA TRP A 75 -12.61 -9.34 -8.61
C TRP A 75 -11.58 -8.24 -8.51
N ARG A 76 -10.94 -7.88 -9.62
CA ARG A 76 -9.89 -6.85 -9.70
C ARG A 76 -10.36 -5.65 -10.51
N SER A 77 -9.98 -4.47 -10.06
CA SER A 77 -10.27 -3.20 -10.71
C SER A 77 -9.08 -2.26 -10.58
N GLU A 78 -9.20 -1.11 -11.20
CA GLU A 78 -8.33 0.02 -10.91
C GLU A 78 -8.43 0.42 -9.43
N LYS A 79 -7.50 1.28 -9.02
CA LYS A 79 -7.47 1.81 -7.67
C LYS A 79 -8.74 2.61 -7.34
N ASN A 80 -9.37 2.27 -6.23
CA ASN A 80 -10.51 3.02 -5.73
C ASN A 80 -10.20 4.53 -5.60
N LYS A 81 -11.15 5.34 -6.05
CA LYS A 81 -11.07 6.81 -6.02
C LYS A 81 -12.04 7.44 -5.02
N ARG A 82 -12.90 6.62 -4.39
CA ARG A 82 -13.94 7.10 -3.47
C ARG A 82 -13.46 7.09 -2.03
N PRO A 83 -13.79 8.13 -1.26
CA PRO A 83 -13.44 8.18 0.15
C PRO A 83 -14.30 7.23 0.97
N LEU A 84 -13.76 6.77 2.08
CA LEU A 84 -14.51 6.07 3.13
C LEU A 84 -15.60 7.00 3.66
N THR A 85 -16.85 6.63 3.47
CA THR A 85 -18.01 7.51 3.72
C THR A 85 -19.06 6.79 4.54
N ASP A 86 -19.60 7.48 5.55
CA ASP A 86 -20.76 7.00 6.28
C ASP A 86 -22.02 7.23 5.44
N ILE A 87 -22.64 6.13 5.04
CA ILE A 87 -23.88 6.12 4.25
C ILE A 87 -25.09 5.60 5.06
N SER A 88 -24.98 5.61 6.39
CA SER A 88 -26.04 5.11 7.27
C SER A 88 -27.38 5.79 7.04
N ALA A 89 -27.39 7.09 6.71
CA ALA A 89 -28.59 7.85 6.41
C ALA A 89 -29.30 7.39 5.13
N LEU A 90 -28.61 6.62 4.28
CA LEU A 90 -29.18 6.11 3.04
C LEU A 90 -29.82 4.71 3.20
N LYS A 91 -29.67 4.05 4.35
CA LYS A 91 -30.16 2.68 4.58
C LYS A 91 -31.63 2.49 4.20
N ASP A 92 -32.47 3.41 4.62
CA ASP A 92 -33.91 3.31 4.41
C ASP A 92 -34.35 3.73 2.99
N ARG A 93 -33.45 4.38 2.26
CA ARG A 93 -33.70 4.89 0.89
C ARG A 93 -33.23 3.92 -0.17
N ILE A 94 -32.14 3.19 0.08
CA ILE A 94 -31.55 2.25 -0.88
C ILE A 94 -32.57 1.13 -1.18
N ARG A 95 -32.78 0.91 -2.48
CA ARG A 95 -33.58 -0.20 -3.00
C ARG A 95 -32.68 -1.05 -3.93
N PHE A 96 -32.93 -2.32 -3.91
CA PHE A 96 -32.27 -3.25 -4.82
C PHE A 96 -33.18 -3.46 -6.04
N GLU A 97 -32.59 -3.94 -7.14
CA GLU A 97 -33.37 -4.29 -8.36
C GLU A 97 -34.56 -5.23 -8.05
N SER A 98 -34.44 -6.04 -7.01
CA SER A 98 -35.53 -6.89 -6.50
C SER A 98 -36.72 -6.14 -5.86
N GLY A 99 -36.66 -4.81 -5.78
CA GLY A 99 -37.66 -3.97 -5.09
C GLY A 99 -37.50 -3.95 -3.56
N LYS A 100 -36.66 -4.80 -2.98
CA LYS A 100 -36.45 -4.89 -1.54
C LYS A 100 -35.39 -3.86 -1.10
N GLY A 101 -35.64 -3.19 0.02
CA GLY A 101 -34.63 -2.32 0.67
C GLY A 101 -33.68 -3.08 1.58
N ILE A 102 -32.82 -2.33 2.25
CA ILE A 102 -32.00 -2.85 3.34
C ILE A 102 -32.91 -2.98 4.57
N GLN A 103 -33.43 -4.17 4.77
CA GLN A 103 -34.27 -4.49 5.93
C GLN A 103 -33.46 -5.38 6.89
N ALA A 104 -33.20 -4.88 8.08
CA ALA A 104 -32.53 -5.65 9.12
C ALA A 104 -33.12 -5.32 10.48
N ALA A 105 -33.35 -6.35 11.30
CA ALA A 105 -33.57 -6.14 12.72
C ALA A 105 -32.32 -5.52 13.34
N LYS A 106 -32.46 -4.85 14.47
CA LYS A 106 -31.35 -4.31 15.21
C LYS A 106 -30.32 -5.42 15.51
N GLY A 107 -29.07 -5.20 15.19
CA GLY A 107 -27.97 -6.18 15.32
C GLY A 107 -27.78 -7.10 14.11
N ALA A 108 -28.67 -7.08 13.12
CA ALA A 108 -28.65 -8.01 11.99
C ALA A 108 -28.25 -7.40 10.65
N LEU A 109 -27.85 -6.11 10.62
CA LEU A 109 -27.54 -5.40 9.38
C LEU A 109 -26.43 -6.11 8.58
N GLY A 110 -25.39 -6.57 9.24
CA GLY A 110 -24.30 -7.31 8.58
C GLY A 110 -24.76 -8.61 7.94
N MET A 111 -25.66 -9.35 8.59
CA MET A 111 -26.21 -10.59 8.05
C MET A 111 -27.14 -10.33 6.85
N SER A 112 -27.91 -9.27 6.87
CA SER A 112 -28.81 -8.92 5.77
C SER A 112 -28.10 -8.54 4.46
N LEU A 113 -26.81 -8.19 4.55
CA LEU A 113 -25.98 -7.77 3.42
C LEU A 113 -24.95 -8.84 3.00
N GLN A 114 -24.94 -10.03 3.61
CA GLN A 114 -23.98 -11.10 3.27
C GLN A 114 -24.05 -11.52 1.81
N THR A 115 -25.23 -11.52 1.22
CA THR A 115 -25.40 -11.84 -0.20
C THR A 115 -25.27 -10.56 -1.01
N PRO A 116 -24.37 -10.50 -2.01
CA PRO A 116 -24.29 -9.37 -2.93
C PRO A 116 -25.64 -9.13 -3.63
N ARG A 117 -26.04 -7.87 -3.80
CA ARG A 117 -27.31 -7.49 -4.40
C ARG A 117 -27.12 -6.41 -5.46
N VAL A 118 -27.91 -6.49 -6.52
CA VAL A 118 -27.91 -5.49 -7.58
C VAL A 118 -28.67 -4.26 -7.11
N LEU A 119 -28.03 -3.10 -7.23
CA LEU A 119 -28.61 -1.79 -6.97
C LEU A 119 -29.43 -1.33 -8.18
N THR A 120 -30.43 -0.49 -7.95
CA THR A 120 -30.99 0.32 -9.04
C THR A 120 -29.98 1.41 -9.43
N ALA A 121 -30.05 1.90 -10.67
CA ALA A 121 -29.19 2.99 -11.12
C ALA A 121 -29.35 4.24 -10.22
N ALA A 122 -30.57 4.56 -9.82
CA ALA A 122 -30.85 5.71 -8.95
C ALA A 122 -30.20 5.57 -7.57
N ASP A 123 -30.18 4.34 -7.00
CA ASP A 123 -29.58 4.11 -5.69
C ASP A 123 -28.05 4.08 -5.76
N ALA A 124 -27.49 3.57 -6.86
CA ALA A 124 -26.06 3.66 -7.11
C ALA A 124 -25.61 5.12 -7.21
N ASP A 125 -26.34 5.95 -7.94
CA ASP A 125 -26.04 7.38 -8.06
C ASP A 125 -26.22 8.11 -6.72
N LEU A 126 -27.22 7.73 -5.91
CA LEU A 126 -27.42 8.25 -4.56
C LEU A 126 -26.20 7.98 -3.66
N ILE A 127 -25.65 6.76 -3.71
CA ILE A 127 -24.44 6.41 -2.96
C ILE A 127 -23.23 7.18 -3.47
N LEU A 128 -23.09 7.33 -4.79
CA LEU A 128 -21.99 8.08 -5.39
C LEU A 128 -22.05 9.57 -5.05
N ALA A 129 -23.24 10.15 -4.98
CA ALA A 129 -23.42 11.54 -4.57
C ALA A 129 -23.02 11.78 -3.12
N ALA A 130 -23.26 10.80 -2.24
CA ALA A 130 -22.83 10.86 -0.84
C ALA A 130 -21.29 10.69 -0.69
N ALA A 131 -20.65 10.03 -1.65
CA ALA A 131 -19.21 9.77 -1.65
C ALA A 131 -18.54 10.28 -2.94
N PRO A 132 -18.46 11.59 -3.14
CA PRO A 132 -17.85 12.15 -4.35
C PRO A 132 -16.42 11.66 -4.48
N ALA A 133 -15.98 11.38 -5.71
CA ALA A 133 -14.60 10.99 -5.96
C ALA A 133 -13.67 12.06 -5.38
N ALA A 134 -12.64 11.63 -4.68
CA ALA A 134 -11.61 12.56 -4.25
C ALA A 134 -11.08 13.29 -5.49
N ALA A 135 -11.10 14.61 -5.47
CA ALA A 135 -10.51 15.39 -6.53
C ALA A 135 -9.08 14.86 -6.77
N PRO A 136 -8.67 14.65 -8.02
CA PRO A 136 -7.29 14.27 -8.30
C PRO A 136 -6.43 15.28 -7.56
N LYS A 137 -5.58 14.80 -6.65
CA LYS A 137 -4.59 15.68 -6.01
C LYS A 137 -3.92 16.40 -7.15
N ALA A 138 -4.09 17.73 -7.20
CA ALA A 138 -3.38 18.56 -8.16
C ALA A 138 -1.94 18.04 -8.21
N PRO A 139 -1.37 17.77 -9.39
CA PRO A 139 -0.01 17.30 -9.51
C PRO A 139 0.82 18.18 -8.60
N ARG A 140 1.40 17.55 -7.58
CA ARG A 140 2.22 18.30 -6.60
C ARG A 140 3.17 19.10 -7.45
N PRO A 141 3.15 20.44 -7.37
CA PRO A 141 4.04 21.23 -8.21
C PRO A 141 5.43 20.59 -8.06
N PRO A 142 6.17 20.36 -9.16
CA PRO A 142 7.46 19.72 -9.10
C PRO A 142 8.18 20.42 -7.97
N ARG A 143 8.52 19.64 -6.92
CA ARG A 143 9.21 20.19 -5.75
C ARG A 143 10.34 20.98 -6.33
N PRO A 144 10.40 22.31 -6.15
CA PRO A 144 11.49 23.07 -6.72
C PRO A 144 12.75 22.32 -6.34
N PRO A 145 13.69 22.04 -7.25
CA PRO A 145 14.91 21.33 -6.93
C PRO A 145 15.41 22.00 -5.67
N GLY A 146 15.32 21.24 -4.54
CA GLY A 146 15.55 21.82 -3.23
C GLY A 146 16.93 22.46 -3.29
N PRO A 147 17.08 23.76 -3.13
CA PRO A 147 18.38 24.33 -3.13
C PRO A 147 19.12 23.64 -2.01
N ALA A 148 20.18 22.94 -2.35
CA ALA A 148 21.27 22.71 -1.44
C ALA A 148 21.09 21.73 -0.26
N ASN A 149 20.13 20.81 -0.25
CA ASN A 149 20.28 19.71 0.70
C ASN A 149 21.44 18.78 0.27
N VAL A 150 21.67 18.65 -1.03
CA VAL A 150 22.87 17.97 -1.55
C VAL A 150 24.12 18.77 -1.20
N ALA A 151 24.13 20.08 -1.40
CA ALA A 151 25.26 20.94 -1.04
C ALA A 151 25.50 21.02 0.48
N LYS A 152 24.46 20.97 1.32
CA LYS A 152 24.62 20.98 2.78
C LYS A 152 25.22 19.65 3.31
N HIS A 153 24.85 18.52 2.72
CA HIS A 153 25.49 17.25 3.07
C HIS A 153 26.96 17.19 2.66
N HIS A 154 27.33 17.85 1.56
CA HIS A 154 28.70 17.87 1.08
C HIS A 154 29.57 18.94 1.78
N ALA A 155 28.96 20.00 2.30
CA ALA A 155 29.71 21.14 2.86
C ALA A 155 29.98 21.05 4.37
N GLN A 156 29.35 20.15 5.11
CA GLN A 156 29.47 20.10 6.58
C GLN A 156 30.16 18.83 7.11
N ALA A 157 30.46 17.85 6.27
CA ALA A 157 31.18 16.65 6.71
C ALA A 157 32.66 16.79 6.37
N PRO A 158 33.58 16.50 7.30
CA PRO A 158 34.99 16.50 6.99
C PRO A 158 35.42 15.43 5.96
N LEU A 159 34.57 14.42 5.78
CA LEU A 159 34.79 13.30 4.84
C LEU A 159 33.94 13.43 3.58
N PRO A 160 34.43 13.05 2.39
CA PRO A 160 33.69 13.03 1.15
C PRO A 160 32.43 12.14 1.22
N CYS A 161 31.39 12.49 0.47
CA CYS A 161 30.17 11.70 0.42
C CYS A 161 30.40 10.38 -0.35
N LEU A 162 29.90 9.27 0.20
CA LEU A 162 29.93 7.95 -0.41
C LEU A 162 28.54 7.50 -0.91
N CYS A 163 27.64 8.42 -1.27
CA CYS A 163 26.39 8.06 -1.90
C CYS A 163 26.63 7.53 -3.33
N ARG A 164 25.65 6.78 -3.88
CA ARG A 164 25.74 6.14 -5.21
C ARG A 164 26.24 7.10 -6.31
N GLY A 165 25.85 8.38 -6.27
CA GLY A 165 26.28 9.37 -7.28
C GLY A 165 27.68 9.94 -7.07
N CYS A 166 28.28 9.80 -5.88
CA CYS A 166 29.60 10.34 -5.56
C CYS A 166 30.67 9.25 -5.39
N LEU A 167 30.25 8.00 -5.32
CA LEU A 167 31.12 6.87 -5.02
C LEU A 167 32.23 6.68 -6.08
N ALA A 168 31.87 6.87 -7.37
CA ALA A 168 32.81 6.72 -8.48
C ALA A 168 33.95 7.74 -8.43
N ASP A 169 33.67 8.95 -7.93
CA ASP A 169 34.66 10.04 -7.83
C ASP A 169 35.29 10.13 -6.44
N ALA A 170 34.86 9.28 -5.48
CA ALA A 170 35.37 9.31 -4.12
C ALA A 170 36.75 8.65 -4.06
N PRO A 171 37.73 9.29 -3.40
CA PRO A 171 39.08 8.72 -3.24
C PRO A 171 39.04 7.44 -2.40
N GLU A 172 40.05 6.59 -2.52
CA GLU A 172 40.16 5.36 -1.72
C GLU A 172 40.48 5.65 -0.26
N SER A 173 41.21 6.74 0.00
CA SER A 173 41.57 7.19 1.35
C SER A 173 41.55 8.71 1.47
N VAL A 174 41.27 9.21 2.66
CA VAL A 174 41.24 10.64 3.01
C VAL A 174 41.88 10.84 4.37
N VAL A 175 42.67 11.89 4.52
CA VAL A 175 43.25 12.28 5.82
C VAL A 175 42.45 13.45 6.38
N VAL A 176 41.91 13.29 7.58
CA VAL A 176 41.21 14.34 8.32
C VAL A 176 41.69 14.33 9.76
N ASP A 177 42.11 15.48 10.27
CA ASP A 177 42.62 15.66 11.65
C ASP A 177 43.64 14.58 12.03
N GLU A 178 44.70 14.40 11.20
CA GLU A 178 45.77 13.42 11.36
C GLU A 178 45.34 11.93 11.29
N THR A 179 44.04 11.66 11.13
CA THR A 179 43.53 10.30 11.00
C THR A 179 43.34 9.97 9.53
N THR A 180 43.89 8.84 9.09
CA THR A 180 43.66 8.32 7.75
C THR A 180 42.39 7.47 7.75
N TYR A 181 41.45 7.82 6.89
CA TYR A 181 40.23 7.06 6.65
C TYR A 181 40.32 6.34 5.31
N VAL A 182 39.94 5.10 5.29
CA VAL A 182 39.85 4.29 4.06
C VAL A 182 38.42 3.99 3.71
N ARG A 183 38.12 3.90 2.42
CA ARG A 183 36.83 3.55 1.93
C ARG A 183 36.54 2.06 2.17
N ALA A 184 35.54 1.75 2.96
CA ALA A 184 35.15 0.40 3.31
C ALA A 184 33.77 0.05 2.75
N LYS A 185 33.61 -1.20 2.31
CA LYS A 185 32.36 -1.76 1.79
C LYS A 185 31.88 -2.87 2.72
N VAL A 186 30.61 -2.87 3.07
CA VAL A 186 29.94 -3.96 3.82
C VAL A 186 28.69 -4.37 3.08
N GLU A 187 28.48 -5.67 3.00
CA GLU A 187 27.26 -6.22 2.40
C GLU A 187 26.29 -6.64 3.50
N VAL A 188 25.04 -6.11 3.43
CA VAL A 188 23.97 -6.46 4.36
C VAL A 188 22.68 -6.67 3.58
N ASN A 189 22.12 -7.89 3.62
CA ASN A 189 20.89 -8.24 2.89
C ASN A 189 20.96 -7.88 1.39
N GLU A 190 21.97 -8.32 0.69
CA GLU A 190 22.15 -8.09 -0.75
C GLU A 190 22.30 -6.59 -1.12
N ARG A 191 22.65 -5.76 -0.17
CA ARG A 191 22.89 -4.32 -0.39
C ARG A 191 24.29 -3.96 0.06
N CYS A 192 25.02 -3.28 -0.82
CA CYS A 192 26.34 -2.72 -0.51
C CYS A 192 26.17 -1.39 0.22
N LEU A 193 26.80 -1.28 1.37
CA LEU A 193 26.91 -0.05 2.16
C LEU A 193 28.36 0.41 2.15
N TRP A 194 28.59 1.67 1.78
CA TRP A 194 29.90 2.29 1.77
C TRP A 194 30.01 3.28 2.91
N PHE A 195 31.15 3.27 3.58
CA PHE A 195 31.45 4.21 4.66
C PHE A 195 32.96 4.43 4.81
N TRP A 196 33.32 5.49 5.50
CA TRP A 196 34.69 5.77 5.84
C TRP A 196 35.03 5.07 7.15
N LEU A 197 36.13 4.28 7.13
CA LEU A 197 36.64 3.58 8.29
C LEU A 197 38.05 4.10 8.60
N PRO A 198 38.40 4.44 9.86
CA PRO A 198 39.78 4.72 10.23
C PRO A 198 40.66 3.54 9.87
N ALA A 199 41.86 3.83 9.32
CA ALA A 199 42.74 2.79 8.82
C ALA A 199 43.24 1.83 9.91
N ASP A 200 43.36 2.31 11.13
CA ASP A 200 43.78 1.54 12.32
C ASP A 200 42.74 0.49 12.78
N VAL A 201 41.48 0.61 12.34
CA VAL A 201 40.42 -0.36 12.65
C VAL A 201 40.01 -1.20 11.44
N GLN A 202 40.72 -1.11 10.34
CA GLN A 202 40.38 -1.84 9.10
C GLN A 202 40.34 -3.37 9.32
N ASP A 203 41.22 -3.90 10.18
CA ASP A 203 41.24 -5.33 10.53
C ASP A 203 39.94 -5.80 11.22
N GLN A 204 39.16 -4.88 11.77
CA GLN A 204 37.89 -5.17 12.43
C GLN A 204 36.70 -5.13 11.47
N LEU A 205 36.92 -4.94 10.17
CA LEU A 205 35.87 -4.81 9.19
C LEU A 205 34.92 -6.05 9.16
N ALA A 206 35.51 -7.25 9.27
CA ALA A 206 34.78 -8.50 9.32
C ALA A 206 33.83 -8.57 10.53
N ASP A 207 34.29 -8.16 11.71
CA ASP A 207 33.51 -8.14 12.94
C ASP A 207 32.39 -7.09 12.86
N ILE A 208 32.66 -5.94 12.25
CA ILE A 208 31.70 -4.89 12.00
C ILE A 208 30.61 -5.42 11.06
N GLN A 209 30.95 -6.11 9.99
CA GLN A 209 30.03 -6.71 9.03
C GLN A 209 29.13 -7.73 9.72
N GLN A 210 29.69 -8.64 10.49
CA GLN A 210 28.94 -9.63 11.25
C GLN A 210 27.97 -8.96 12.24
N THR A 211 28.44 -7.98 13.02
CA THR A 211 27.61 -7.24 13.96
C THR A 211 26.43 -6.54 13.28
N LEU A 212 26.64 -5.94 12.10
CA LEU A 212 25.58 -5.31 11.32
C LEU A 212 24.57 -6.32 10.80
N GLN A 213 25.01 -7.47 10.29
CA GLN A 213 24.15 -8.55 9.82
C GLN A 213 23.29 -9.09 10.96
N GLU A 214 23.85 -9.33 12.14
CA GLU A 214 23.12 -9.80 13.31
C GLU A 214 22.07 -8.79 13.79
N ARG A 215 22.41 -7.51 13.86
CA ARG A 215 21.48 -6.44 14.24
C ARG A 215 20.34 -6.28 13.26
N VAL A 216 20.62 -6.41 11.96
CA VAL A 216 19.59 -6.36 10.91
C VAL A 216 18.70 -7.60 11.01
N ALA A 217 19.27 -8.80 11.16
CA ALA A 217 18.52 -10.04 11.33
C ALA A 217 17.62 -10.01 12.58
N ALA A 218 18.11 -9.47 13.70
CA ALA A 218 17.34 -9.32 14.93
C ALA A 218 16.14 -8.33 14.80
N ARG A 219 16.31 -7.30 13.98
CA ARG A 219 15.30 -6.25 13.78
C ARG A 219 14.25 -6.62 12.75
N PHE A 220 14.62 -7.35 11.72
CA PHE A 220 13.73 -7.87 10.70
C PHE A 220 13.50 -9.36 10.97
N LYS A 221 12.48 -9.67 11.80
CA LYS A 221 11.96 -11.03 11.88
C LYS A 221 11.70 -11.51 10.46
N PRO A 222 12.25 -12.67 10.02
CA PRO A 222 12.03 -13.15 8.69
C PRO A 222 10.52 -13.25 8.46
N TRP A 223 10.06 -12.61 7.40
CA TRP A 223 8.68 -12.76 6.95
C TRP A 223 8.52 -14.23 6.56
N VAL A 224 7.86 -15.02 7.39
CA VAL A 224 7.58 -16.42 7.11
C VAL A 224 6.75 -16.40 5.85
N LYS A 225 7.36 -16.74 4.70
CA LYS A 225 6.65 -16.97 3.44
C LYS A 225 5.59 -18.02 3.73
N GLY A 226 4.33 -17.59 3.86
CA GLY A 226 3.20 -18.50 3.90
C GLY A 226 3.32 -19.42 2.68
N LYS A 227 3.29 -20.73 2.92
CA LYS A 227 3.26 -21.74 1.86
C LYS A 227 2.14 -21.35 0.87
N GLY A 228 2.49 -21.00 -0.36
CA GLY A 228 1.54 -20.84 -1.46
C GLY A 228 1.55 -19.53 -2.21
N ARG A 229 2.70 -19.03 -2.65
CA ARG A 229 2.75 -18.15 -3.83
C ARG A 229 3.93 -18.58 -4.69
N LYS A 230 3.63 -19.22 -5.84
CA LYS A 230 4.58 -19.30 -6.94
C LYS A 230 4.96 -17.88 -7.32
N ALA A 231 6.23 -17.55 -7.16
CA ALA A 231 6.77 -16.29 -7.61
C ALA A 231 6.62 -16.21 -9.13
N ALA A 232 5.85 -15.25 -9.62
CA ALA A 232 6.03 -14.77 -10.97
C ALA A 232 7.42 -14.11 -11.00
N ALA A 233 8.29 -14.65 -11.81
CA ALA A 233 9.59 -14.07 -12.08
C ALA A 233 9.39 -12.70 -12.70
N SER A 234 9.60 -11.66 -11.93
CA SER A 234 9.89 -10.35 -12.48
C SER A 234 11.40 -10.33 -12.68
N ALA A 235 11.82 -10.23 -13.93
CA ALA A 235 13.18 -9.86 -14.29
C ALA A 235 13.47 -8.50 -13.65
N GLY A 236 14.19 -8.50 -12.55
CA GLY A 236 14.84 -7.36 -11.96
C GLY A 236 16.30 -7.47 -12.39
N GLU A 237 16.79 -6.43 -13.02
CA GLU A 237 18.18 -6.27 -13.40
C GLU A 237 19.05 -6.54 -12.17
N ASP A 238 19.86 -7.57 -12.28
CA ASP A 238 20.90 -7.92 -11.34
C ASP A 238 21.97 -6.80 -11.36
N ASP A 239 21.97 -5.95 -10.33
CA ASP A 239 23.13 -5.10 -10.03
C ASP A 239 24.22 -6.02 -9.44
N ASP A 240 24.89 -6.76 -10.31
CA ASP A 240 26.07 -7.50 -9.96
C ASP A 240 27.14 -6.53 -9.45
N CYS A 241 27.64 -6.81 -8.25
CA CYS A 241 28.81 -6.18 -7.69
C CYS A 241 30.07 -6.82 -8.29
N ASP A 242 30.17 -6.89 -9.62
CA ASP A 242 31.39 -7.37 -10.28
C ASP A 242 32.43 -6.25 -10.28
N ASP A 243 33.53 -6.56 -9.60
CA ASP A 243 34.78 -5.83 -9.65
C ASP A 243 35.55 -6.19 -10.94
N GLU A 244 35.83 -5.20 -11.77
CA GLU A 244 37.08 -5.13 -12.55
C GLU A 244 37.94 -3.99 -12.07
#